data_2c9eef21b0e223c5cbdd9512a34a1acc
#
_entry.id   2c9eef21b0e223c5cbdd9512a34a1acc
#
_cell.length_a   1.000
_cell.length_b   1.000
_cell.length_c   1.000
_cell.angle_alpha   90.00
_cell.angle_beta   90.00
_cell.angle_gamma   90.00
#
_symmetry.space_group_name_H-M   'P 1'
#
loop_
_entity.id
_entity.type
_entity.pdbx_description
1 polymer ?
#
loop_
_entity_poly.entity_id
_entity_poly.type
_entity_poly.pdbx_seq_one_letter_code
_entity_poly.pdbx_strand_id
1 'polypeptide(L)'
;MAGKDTAEQEMSTLSTCGVNERKDVACWEDSHPEKVAWTTPVARLLINGRSLCTAWRVGPDNRMFTNNHCVESETELKNTEVWFNYQRSTCNGSMSTTVKVMGDQMLSTDYELDYTLFTVDDFAKIASFGYLGLDASEPTYGDGIYIPQHGSGNPKELAIESDQNGSGLCQIDVASANGRGVNTDTGSV
;
A
#
# COMPACT_ATOMS: atom_id res chain seq x y z
N MET A 1 30.62 5.30 20.90
CA MET A 1 29.88 5.30 19.63
C MET A 1 29.12 3.98 19.54
N ALA A 2 27.95 3.93 20.08
CA ALA A 2 27.04 2.79 19.97
C ALA A 2 25.63 3.33 20.23
N GLY A 3 24.67 3.10 19.36
CA GLY A 3 23.28 3.38 19.65
C GLY A 3 22.51 4.14 18.56
N LYS A 4 22.59 3.67 17.29
CA LYS A 4 21.63 4.09 16.23
C LYS A 4 21.00 2.92 15.46
N ASP A 5 21.49 1.70 15.63
CA ASP A 5 21.03 0.56 14.80
C ASP A 5 19.87 -0.24 15.44
N THR A 6 19.51 0.03 16.69
CA THR A 6 18.48 -0.77 17.40
C THR A 6 17.04 -0.29 17.16
N ALA A 7 16.82 0.98 16.85
CA ALA A 7 15.47 1.52 16.68
C ALA A 7 14.87 1.18 15.29
N GLU A 8 15.70 1.14 14.23
CA GLU A 8 15.22 0.79 12.89
C GLU A 8 14.91 -0.71 12.75
N GLN A 9 15.63 -1.58 13.48
CA GLN A 9 15.36 -3.02 13.48
C GLN A 9 14.10 -3.40 14.28
N GLU A 10 13.75 -2.66 15.33
CA GLU A 10 12.54 -2.94 16.11
C GLU A 10 11.26 -2.53 15.38
N MET A 11 11.27 -1.47 14.55
CA MET A 11 10.09 -1.06 13.78
C MET A 11 9.75 -2.05 12.64
N SER A 12 10.73 -2.76 12.09
CA SER A 12 10.47 -3.73 11.02
C SER A 12 9.84 -5.05 11.52
N THR A 13 9.94 -5.34 12.82
CA THR A 13 9.40 -6.57 13.42
C THR A 13 7.97 -6.43 13.96
N LEU A 14 7.46 -5.21 14.10
CA LEU A 14 6.13 -4.95 14.65
C LEU A 14 4.98 -5.06 13.64
N SER A 15 5.28 -5.19 12.35
CA SER A 15 4.29 -5.16 11.27
C SER A 15 4.09 -6.48 10.52
N THR A 16 4.68 -7.58 10.98
CA THR A 16 4.52 -8.89 10.34
C THR A 16 4.09 -9.92 11.36
N CYS A 17 2.90 -10.53 11.16
CA CYS A 17 2.43 -11.67 11.92
C CYS A 17 2.79 -12.96 11.16
N GLY A 18 3.42 -13.94 11.84
CA GLY A 18 3.85 -15.17 11.19
C GLY A 18 5.03 -15.00 10.23
N VAL A 19 5.05 -15.79 9.18
CA VAL A 19 6.06 -15.71 8.12
C VAL A 19 5.77 -14.52 7.19
N ASN A 20 6.79 -13.79 6.79
CA ASN A 20 6.61 -12.75 5.77
C ASN A 20 6.42 -13.38 4.40
N GLU A 21 5.18 -13.47 3.96
CA GLU A 21 4.77 -14.09 2.68
C GLU A 21 4.58 -13.08 1.54
N ARG A 22 4.95 -11.83 1.76
CA ARG A 22 4.96 -10.81 0.71
C ARG A 22 5.99 -11.16 -0.35
N LYS A 23 5.60 -11.11 -1.61
CA LYS A 23 6.46 -11.34 -2.78
C LYS A 23 6.30 -10.19 -3.77
N ASP A 24 7.33 -9.96 -4.59
CA ASP A 24 7.21 -9.04 -5.73
C ASP A 24 5.91 -9.31 -6.50
N VAL A 25 5.22 -8.25 -6.92
CA VAL A 25 3.97 -8.38 -7.70
C VAL A 25 4.15 -9.32 -8.88
N ALA A 26 5.27 -9.23 -9.59
CA ALA A 26 5.57 -10.08 -10.75
C ALA A 26 5.69 -11.59 -10.43
N CYS A 27 5.88 -11.98 -9.16
CA CYS A 27 5.90 -13.38 -8.77
C CYS A 27 4.51 -14.05 -8.84
N TRP A 28 3.45 -13.25 -8.92
CA TRP A 28 2.07 -13.69 -8.92
C TRP A 28 1.41 -13.70 -10.30
N GLU A 29 2.12 -13.28 -11.36
CA GLU A 29 1.56 -13.13 -12.71
C GLU A 29 0.95 -14.42 -13.25
N ASP A 30 1.59 -15.57 -13.00
CA ASP A 30 1.10 -16.87 -13.50
C ASP A 30 -0.06 -17.42 -12.65
N SER A 31 -0.05 -17.21 -11.34
CA SER A 31 -1.02 -17.82 -10.43
C SER A 31 -2.23 -16.91 -10.13
N HIS A 32 -2.04 -15.58 -10.14
CA HIS A 32 -3.06 -14.59 -9.77
C HIS A 32 -3.05 -13.37 -10.69
N PRO A 33 -3.13 -13.55 -12.04
CA PRO A 33 -2.98 -12.43 -13.00
C PRO A 33 -4.01 -11.31 -12.78
N GLU A 34 -5.24 -11.67 -12.38
CA GLU A 34 -6.30 -10.69 -12.11
C GLU A 34 -5.94 -9.79 -10.91
N LYS A 35 -5.43 -10.39 -9.81
CA LYS A 35 -5.01 -9.62 -8.64
C LYS A 35 -3.83 -8.72 -8.97
N VAL A 36 -2.87 -9.21 -9.77
CA VAL A 36 -1.73 -8.42 -10.26
C VAL A 36 -2.21 -7.20 -11.05
N ALA A 37 -3.17 -7.36 -11.94
CA ALA A 37 -3.73 -6.26 -12.73
C ALA A 37 -4.31 -5.14 -11.83
N TRP A 38 -4.97 -5.50 -10.73
CA TRP A 38 -5.51 -4.52 -9.78
C TRP A 38 -4.46 -3.81 -8.92
N THR A 39 -3.18 -4.19 -8.99
CA THR A 39 -2.10 -3.50 -8.27
C THR A 39 -1.60 -2.24 -8.97
N THR A 40 -1.93 -2.04 -10.24
CA THR A 40 -1.39 -0.95 -11.06
C THR A 40 -1.68 0.45 -10.50
N PRO A 41 -2.86 0.73 -9.88
CA PRO A 41 -3.14 2.04 -9.28
C PRO A 41 -2.40 2.33 -7.97
N VAL A 42 -1.65 1.37 -7.44
CA VAL A 42 -0.94 1.51 -6.16
C VAL A 42 0.46 2.07 -6.38
N ALA A 43 0.83 3.08 -5.60
CA ALA A 43 2.07 3.84 -5.71
C ALA A 43 2.83 3.89 -4.39
N ARG A 44 4.15 4.02 -4.47
CA ARG A 44 5.03 4.32 -3.34
C ARG A 44 5.06 5.82 -3.10
N LEU A 45 5.03 6.24 -1.85
CA LEU A 45 5.33 7.61 -1.45
C LEU A 45 6.77 7.74 -0.98
N LEU A 46 7.41 8.85 -1.32
CA LEU A 46 8.65 9.33 -0.74
C LEU A 46 8.40 10.74 -0.16
N ILE A 47 8.23 10.82 1.15
CA ILE A 47 7.78 12.01 1.88
C ILE A 47 9.00 12.73 2.42
N ASN A 48 9.13 14.03 2.11
CA ASN A 48 10.28 14.84 2.52
C ASN A 48 11.65 14.19 2.19
N GLY A 49 11.73 13.35 1.15
CA GLY A 49 12.93 12.66 0.71
C GLY A 49 13.44 11.55 1.64
N ARG A 50 12.65 11.12 2.64
CA ARG A 50 13.11 10.14 3.66
C ARG A 50 12.06 9.14 4.12
N SER A 51 10.84 9.55 4.40
CA SER A 51 9.79 8.64 4.89
C SER A 51 9.07 7.97 3.73
N LEU A 52 8.64 6.73 3.94
CA LEU A 52 8.12 5.86 2.90
C LEU A 52 6.74 5.35 3.29
N CYS A 53 5.79 5.40 2.37
CA CYS A 53 4.44 4.90 2.54
C CYS A 53 3.89 4.34 1.23
N THR A 54 2.67 3.80 1.30
CA THR A 54 1.87 3.37 0.16
C THR A 54 0.71 4.33 -0.05
N ALA A 55 0.36 4.58 -1.31
CA ALA A 55 -0.84 5.31 -1.70
C ALA A 55 -1.52 4.60 -2.87
N TRP A 56 -2.78 4.91 -3.14
CA TRP A 56 -3.51 4.33 -4.27
C TRP A 56 -4.50 5.32 -4.87
N ARG A 57 -4.73 5.19 -6.19
CA ARG A 57 -5.75 5.96 -6.89
C ARG A 57 -7.14 5.42 -6.57
N VAL A 58 -8.11 6.32 -6.35
CA VAL A 58 -9.50 6.00 -6.10
C VAL A 58 -10.41 6.75 -7.07
N GLY A 59 -11.28 6.01 -7.75
CA GLY A 59 -12.16 6.57 -8.77
C GLY A 59 -11.42 7.13 -9.99
N PRO A 60 -12.14 7.60 -11.00
CA PRO A 60 -11.57 8.03 -12.28
C PRO A 60 -10.86 9.39 -12.22
N ASP A 61 -11.19 10.21 -11.22
CA ASP A 61 -10.66 11.56 -11.07
C ASP A 61 -9.24 11.56 -10.52
N ASN A 62 -8.63 12.76 -10.43
CA ASN A 62 -7.37 12.99 -9.77
C ASN A 62 -7.54 12.91 -8.24
N ARG A 63 -7.62 11.68 -7.73
CA ARG A 63 -7.79 11.40 -6.30
C ARG A 63 -6.93 10.23 -5.88
N MET A 64 -6.20 10.41 -4.80
CA MET A 64 -5.37 9.40 -4.17
C MET A 64 -5.67 9.31 -2.68
N PHE A 65 -5.62 8.10 -2.13
CA PHE A 65 -5.62 7.85 -0.71
C PHE A 65 -4.24 7.43 -0.21
N THR A 66 -3.94 7.85 1.00
CA THR A 66 -2.89 7.30 1.87
C THR A 66 -3.34 7.41 3.33
N ASN A 67 -2.52 6.94 4.27
CA ASN A 67 -2.80 7.09 5.69
C ASN A 67 -2.50 8.52 6.17
N ASN A 68 -3.22 9.01 7.21
CA ASN A 68 -2.94 10.29 7.81
C ASN A 68 -1.54 10.33 8.43
N HIS A 69 -1.14 9.29 9.18
CA HIS A 69 0.20 9.20 9.77
C HIS A 69 1.35 9.23 8.75
N CYS A 70 1.06 9.04 7.44
CA CYS A 70 2.02 9.19 6.37
C CYS A 70 2.14 10.64 5.89
N VAL A 71 1.01 11.33 5.71
CA VAL A 71 0.93 12.71 5.21
C VAL A 71 -0.13 13.46 6.01
N GLU A 72 0.32 14.21 7.01
CA GLU A 72 -0.55 14.92 7.94
C GLU A 72 -0.88 16.36 7.52
N SER A 73 -0.10 16.93 6.60
CA SER A 73 -0.20 18.35 6.22
C SER A 73 -0.01 18.61 4.74
N GLU A 74 -0.59 19.71 4.28
CA GLU A 74 -0.41 20.24 2.91
C GLU A 74 1.08 20.46 2.56
N THR A 75 1.88 20.88 3.55
CA THR A 75 3.32 21.10 3.35
C THR A 75 4.06 19.78 3.09
N GLU A 76 3.74 18.74 3.83
CA GLU A 76 4.31 17.41 3.61
C GLU A 76 3.86 16.84 2.27
N LEU A 77 2.58 17.01 1.94
CA LEU A 77 2.03 16.56 0.67
C LEU A 77 2.81 17.17 -0.52
N LYS A 78 3.04 18.47 -0.50
CA LYS A 78 3.80 19.17 -1.57
C LYS A 78 5.27 18.76 -1.66
N ASN A 79 5.81 18.17 -0.60
CA ASN A 79 7.15 17.60 -0.57
C ASN A 79 7.14 16.06 -0.70
N THR A 80 6.05 15.49 -1.23
CA THR A 80 5.88 14.05 -1.41
C THR A 80 5.94 13.68 -2.89
N GLU A 81 6.91 12.85 -3.24
CA GLU A 81 6.97 12.19 -4.55
C GLU A 81 6.05 10.95 -4.53
N VAL A 82 5.24 10.79 -5.56
CA VAL A 82 4.34 9.65 -5.77
C VAL A 82 4.86 8.82 -6.92
N TRP A 83 5.29 7.60 -6.65
CA TRP A 83 6.01 6.74 -7.59
C TRP A 83 5.12 5.58 -8.04
N PHE A 84 4.61 5.66 -9.26
CA PHE A 84 3.90 4.57 -9.93
C PHE A 84 4.88 3.62 -10.61
N ASN A 85 4.49 2.37 -10.76
CA ASN A 85 5.29 1.31 -11.38
C ASN A 85 6.66 1.11 -10.72
N TYR A 86 6.81 1.49 -9.45
CA TYR A 86 8.00 1.16 -8.67
C TYR A 86 7.92 -0.31 -8.24
N GLN A 87 8.23 -1.19 -9.16
CA GLN A 87 8.14 -2.65 -9.01
C GLN A 87 9.17 -3.36 -9.87
N ARG A 88 9.37 -4.63 -9.64
CA ARG A 88 10.20 -5.45 -10.51
C ARG A 88 9.43 -5.89 -11.75
N SER A 89 10.14 -6.03 -12.87
CA SER A 89 9.55 -6.45 -14.16
C SER A 89 9.34 -7.96 -14.26
N THR A 90 10.02 -8.73 -13.43
CA THR A 90 9.86 -10.18 -13.25
C THR A 90 10.13 -10.53 -11.80
N CYS A 91 9.71 -11.70 -11.36
CA CYS A 91 9.94 -12.17 -9.99
C CYS A 91 11.44 -12.12 -9.64
N ASN A 92 11.80 -11.35 -8.61
CA ASN A 92 13.20 -11.06 -8.21
C ASN A 92 14.09 -10.45 -9.33
N GLY A 93 13.48 -9.91 -10.38
CA GLY A 93 14.19 -9.35 -11.53
C GLY A 93 14.56 -7.88 -11.40
N SER A 94 14.81 -7.25 -12.55
CA SER A 94 15.17 -5.83 -12.61
C SER A 94 13.99 -4.92 -12.34
N MET A 95 14.27 -3.67 -11.95
CA MET A 95 13.23 -2.65 -11.74
C MET A 95 12.60 -2.23 -13.05
N SER A 96 11.29 -2.03 -13.03
CA SER A 96 10.52 -1.40 -14.10
C SER A 96 10.80 0.11 -14.15
N THR A 97 10.43 0.74 -15.27
CA THR A 97 10.50 2.21 -15.39
C THR A 97 9.47 2.85 -14.47
N THR A 98 9.95 3.59 -13.49
CA THR A 98 9.11 4.31 -12.53
C THR A 98 8.58 5.61 -13.13
N VAL A 99 7.28 5.88 -12.92
CA VAL A 99 6.64 7.15 -13.26
C VAL A 99 6.43 7.94 -11.97
N LYS A 100 6.91 9.18 -11.94
CA LYS A 100 6.88 10.04 -10.76
C LYS A 100 6.03 11.28 -11.01
N VAL A 101 5.24 11.65 -10.02
CA VAL A 101 4.49 12.90 -9.89
C VAL A 101 4.63 13.41 -8.47
N MET A 102 4.21 14.65 -8.19
CA MET A 102 4.23 15.24 -6.85
C MET A 102 2.82 15.30 -6.26
N GLY A 103 2.71 15.22 -4.96
CA GLY A 103 1.50 15.60 -4.25
C GLY A 103 1.16 17.08 -4.51
N ASP A 104 -0.13 17.39 -4.69
CA ASP A 104 -0.56 18.76 -5.04
C ASP A 104 -1.49 19.37 -4.00
N GLN A 105 -2.72 18.94 -3.89
CA GLN A 105 -3.73 19.50 -3.00
C GLN A 105 -4.28 18.45 -2.03
N MET A 106 -4.30 18.75 -0.75
CA MET A 106 -4.99 17.93 0.25
C MET A 106 -6.49 18.24 0.20
N LEU A 107 -7.30 17.23 -0.10
CA LEU A 107 -8.76 17.37 -0.22
C LEU A 107 -9.45 17.10 1.12
N SER A 108 -8.96 16.12 1.88
CA SER A 108 -9.48 15.74 3.19
C SER A 108 -8.42 14.93 3.94
N THR A 109 -8.42 15.04 5.26
CA THR A 109 -7.58 14.21 6.13
C THR A 109 -8.28 14.00 7.46
N ASP A 110 -8.09 12.85 8.08
CA ASP A 110 -8.66 12.52 9.37
C ASP A 110 -7.70 11.64 10.17
N TYR A 111 -7.34 12.09 11.36
CA TYR A 111 -6.40 11.40 12.25
C TYR A 111 -7.01 10.14 12.87
N GLU A 112 -8.30 10.17 13.26
CA GLU A 112 -8.93 9.03 13.92
C GLU A 112 -9.23 7.88 12.96
N LEU A 113 -9.58 8.22 11.70
CA LEU A 113 -9.82 7.26 10.63
C LEU A 113 -8.54 6.93 9.84
N ASP A 114 -7.44 7.58 10.18
CA ASP A 114 -6.10 7.42 9.59
C ASP A 114 -6.10 7.46 8.07
N TYR A 115 -6.71 8.48 7.47
CA TYR A 115 -6.66 8.68 6.02
C TYR A 115 -6.30 10.10 5.61
N THR A 116 -5.66 10.23 4.47
CA THR A 116 -5.50 11.47 3.72
C THR A 116 -5.89 11.26 2.26
N LEU A 117 -6.84 12.06 1.78
CA LEU A 117 -7.28 12.14 0.38
C LEU A 117 -6.64 13.36 -0.27
N PHE A 118 -5.98 13.17 -1.41
CA PHE A 118 -5.21 14.21 -2.07
C PHE A 118 -5.22 14.10 -3.60
N THR A 119 -4.74 15.15 -4.27
CA THR A 119 -4.49 15.17 -5.70
C THR A 119 -2.99 15.14 -5.99
N VAL A 120 -2.62 14.84 -7.22
CA VAL A 120 -1.24 14.96 -7.72
C VAL A 120 -1.17 16.00 -8.83
N ASP A 121 0.02 16.58 -9.02
CA ASP A 121 0.33 17.33 -10.22
C ASP A 121 0.33 16.39 -11.46
N ASP A 122 0.54 16.89 -12.64
CA ASP A 122 0.74 16.07 -13.86
C ASP A 122 -0.12 14.78 -13.94
N PHE A 123 -1.37 14.82 -13.47
CA PHE A 123 -2.29 13.68 -13.41
C PHE A 123 -2.34 12.85 -14.70
N ALA A 124 -2.20 13.51 -15.85
CA ALA A 124 -2.21 12.84 -17.15
C ALA A 124 -1.11 11.75 -17.27
N LYS A 125 0.02 11.90 -16.57
CA LYS A 125 1.11 10.91 -16.58
C LYS A 125 0.72 9.60 -15.92
N ILE A 126 -0.24 9.65 -14.99
CA ILE A 126 -0.60 8.49 -14.15
C ILE A 126 -2.03 7.99 -14.40
N ALA A 127 -2.79 8.66 -15.25
CA ALA A 127 -4.17 8.29 -15.53
C ALA A 127 -4.32 6.86 -16.08
N SER A 128 -3.35 6.41 -16.89
CA SER A 128 -3.34 5.07 -17.49
C SER A 128 -3.12 3.92 -16.51
N PHE A 129 -2.67 4.18 -15.27
CA PHE A 129 -2.52 3.14 -14.24
C PHE A 129 -3.86 2.66 -13.67
N GLY A 130 -4.98 3.21 -14.12
CA GLY A 130 -6.31 2.85 -13.63
C GLY A 130 -6.59 3.40 -12.22
N TYR A 131 -7.59 2.85 -11.56
CA TYR A 131 -8.01 3.23 -10.21
C TYR A 131 -8.73 2.08 -9.52
N LEU A 132 -8.81 2.14 -8.18
CA LEU A 132 -9.60 1.23 -7.36
C LEU A 132 -10.96 1.85 -7.05
N GLY A 133 -11.97 1.00 -6.86
CA GLY A 133 -13.26 1.38 -6.33
C GLY A 133 -13.23 1.47 -4.80
N LEU A 134 -14.28 2.07 -4.23
CA LEU A 134 -14.57 1.98 -2.80
C LEU A 134 -15.80 1.08 -2.64
N ASP A 135 -15.67 0.09 -1.78
CA ASP A 135 -16.78 -0.75 -1.34
C ASP A 135 -17.10 -0.45 0.12
N ALA A 136 -18.33 -0.06 0.40
CA ALA A 136 -18.83 0.24 1.74
C ALA A 136 -19.60 -0.94 2.37
N SER A 137 -19.59 -2.11 1.73
CA SER A 137 -20.16 -3.32 2.33
C SER A 137 -19.33 -3.77 3.52
N GLU A 138 -20.01 -4.29 4.55
CA GLU A 138 -19.30 -4.89 5.68
C GLU A 138 -18.64 -6.20 5.24
N PRO A 139 -17.31 -6.36 5.48
CA PRO A 139 -16.66 -7.63 5.22
C PRO A 139 -17.16 -8.70 6.18
N THR A 140 -17.08 -9.95 5.78
CA THR A 140 -17.46 -11.10 6.60
C THR A 140 -16.27 -12.00 6.91
N TYR A 141 -16.37 -12.77 8.00
CA TYR A 141 -15.33 -13.76 8.33
C TYR A 141 -15.11 -14.71 7.15
N GLY A 142 -13.84 -14.90 6.79
CA GLY A 142 -13.44 -15.79 5.71
C GLY A 142 -13.41 -15.15 4.32
N ASP A 143 -13.85 -13.88 4.17
CA ASP A 143 -13.71 -13.16 2.92
C ASP A 143 -12.23 -13.07 2.54
N GLY A 144 -11.90 -13.46 1.30
CA GLY A 144 -10.54 -13.40 0.79
C GLY A 144 -10.08 -11.97 0.57
N ILE A 145 -8.89 -11.65 1.06
CA ILE A 145 -8.27 -10.32 0.89
C ILE A 145 -6.86 -10.44 0.31
N TYR A 146 -6.37 -9.35 -0.24
CA TYR A 146 -4.98 -9.20 -0.65
C TYR A 146 -4.58 -7.72 -0.61
N ILE A 147 -3.30 -7.45 -0.31
CA ILE A 147 -2.81 -6.08 -0.15
C ILE A 147 -1.59 -5.84 -1.04
N PRO A 148 -1.72 -5.03 -2.10
CA PRO A 148 -0.57 -4.47 -2.80
C PRO A 148 0.03 -3.33 -1.99
N GLN A 149 1.35 -3.34 -1.79
CA GLN A 149 2.00 -2.43 -0.87
C GLN A 149 3.47 -2.19 -1.21
N HIS A 150 4.03 -1.17 -0.56
CA HIS A 150 5.46 -0.85 -0.55
C HIS A 150 6.03 -0.97 0.86
N GLY A 151 5.82 -2.13 1.50
CA GLY A 151 6.29 -2.42 2.85
C GLY A 151 7.79 -2.17 2.98
N SER A 152 8.22 -1.43 4.02
CA SER A 152 9.61 -0.99 4.21
C SER A 152 10.20 -0.21 3.01
N GLY A 153 9.34 0.36 2.15
CA GLY A 153 9.73 1.08 0.95
C GLY A 153 10.23 0.22 -0.21
N ASN A 154 10.05 -1.10 -0.13
CA ASN A 154 10.43 -2.05 -1.17
C ASN A 154 9.74 -1.75 -2.52
N PRO A 155 10.26 -2.28 -3.64
CA PRO A 155 9.47 -2.44 -4.86
C PRO A 155 8.12 -3.06 -4.54
N LYS A 156 7.09 -2.72 -5.30
CA LYS A 156 5.71 -3.18 -5.02
C LYS A 156 5.65 -4.69 -4.78
N GLU A 157 5.15 -5.05 -3.63
CA GLU A 157 4.89 -6.42 -3.19
C GLU A 157 3.38 -6.66 -3.11
N LEU A 158 2.99 -7.92 -3.14
CA LEU A 158 1.61 -8.35 -3.00
C LEU A 158 1.52 -9.48 -1.98
N ALA A 159 0.71 -9.29 -0.94
CA ALA A 159 0.36 -10.31 0.03
C ALA A 159 -0.96 -10.95 -0.39
N ILE A 160 -0.94 -12.25 -0.65
CA ILE A 160 -2.11 -13.08 -1.04
C ILE A 160 -2.21 -14.33 -0.18
N GLU A 161 -1.05 -14.91 0.16
CA GLU A 161 -0.96 -16.14 0.96
C GLU A 161 -0.77 -15.82 2.43
N SER A 162 -1.20 -16.74 3.31
CA SER A 162 -0.94 -16.70 4.74
C SER A 162 -0.78 -18.11 5.29
N ASP A 163 0.31 -18.34 6.03
CA ASP A 163 0.55 -19.58 6.78
C ASP A 163 -0.35 -19.71 8.03
N GLN A 164 -1.03 -18.63 8.42
CA GLN A 164 -1.96 -18.61 9.55
C GLN A 164 -3.32 -19.19 9.22
N ASN A 165 -3.67 -19.29 7.93
CA ASN A 165 -4.96 -19.79 7.47
C ASN A 165 -4.90 -21.19 6.91
N GLY A 166 -5.88 -22.02 7.26
CA GLY A 166 -5.99 -23.39 6.75
C GLY A 166 -6.20 -23.46 5.24
N SER A 167 -6.68 -22.40 4.60
CA SER A 167 -6.79 -22.27 3.14
C SER A 167 -5.45 -21.94 2.47
N GLY A 168 -4.46 -21.47 3.23
CA GLY A 168 -3.21 -20.90 2.72
C GLY A 168 -3.36 -19.53 2.07
N LEU A 169 -4.53 -18.87 2.17
CA LEU A 169 -4.81 -17.56 1.59
C LEU A 169 -5.15 -16.54 2.68
N CYS A 170 -4.78 -15.28 2.45
CA CYS A 170 -5.18 -14.17 3.32
C CYS A 170 -6.70 -14.02 3.33
N GLN A 171 -7.28 -13.84 4.51
CA GLN A 171 -8.71 -13.69 4.71
C GLN A 171 -9.02 -12.78 5.88
N ILE A 172 -10.28 -12.40 6.00
CA ILE A 172 -10.80 -11.64 7.15
C ILE A 172 -10.97 -12.59 8.33
N ASP A 173 -10.21 -12.39 9.41
CA ASP A 173 -10.33 -13.16 10.65
C ASP A 173 -11.40 -12.60 11.58
N VAL A 174 -11.53 -11.28 11.65
CA VAL A 174 -12.52 -10.60 12.48
C VAL A 174 -13.13 -9.47 11.68
N ALA A 175 -14.39 -9.59 11.33
CA ALA A 175 -15.10 -8.62 10.51
C ALA A 175 -15.30 -7.25 11.19
N SER A 176 -15.34 -7.21 12.51
CA SER A 176 -15.44 -5.96 13.28
C SER A 176 -14.74 -6.11 14.62
N ALA A 177 -13.61 -5.45 14.79
CA ALA A 177 -12.85 -5.42 16.04
C ALA A 177 -13.21 -4.16 16.83
N ASN A 178 -14.00 -4.30 17.89
CA ASN A 178 -14.41 -3.20 18.78
C ASN A 178 -15.06 -2.01 18.07
N GLY A 179 -15.77 -2.26 16.96
CA GLY A 179 -16.42 -1.21 16.16
C GLY A 179 -15.44 -0.33 15.37
N ARG A 180 -14.18 -0.72 15.25
CA ARG A 180 -13.13 0.02 14.52
C ARG A 180 -12.37 -0.91 13.59
N GLY A 181 -12.87 -1.07 12.37
CA GLY A 181 -12.15 -1.77 11.32
C GLY A 181 -12.13 -3.29 11.42
N VAL A 182 -11.41 -3.90 10.52
CA VAL A 182 -11.22 -5.33 10.38
C VAL A 182 -9.83 -5.74 10.85
N ASN A 183 -9.71 -6.88 11.50
CA ASN A 183 -8.44 -7.54 11.70
C ASN A 183 -8.16 -8.45 10.50
N THR A 184 -6.99 -8.37 9.95
CA THR A 184 -6.57 -9.13 8.77
C THR A 184 -5.27 -9.85 9.06
N ASP A 185 -5.03 -10.94 8.36
CA ASP A 185 -3.79 -11.71 8.46
C ASP A 185 -2.85 -11.50 7.27
N THR A 186 -2.98 -10.38 6.56
CA THR A 186 -2.10 -10.08 5.40
C THR A 186 -0.63 -9.91 5.76
N GLY A 187 -0.28 -10.03 7.04
CA GLY A 187 1.11 -9.90 7.52
C GLY A 187 1.68 -8.49 7.39
N SER A 188 0.83 -7.50 7.12
CA SER A 188 1.28 -6.11 6.96
C SER A 188 0.21 -5.12 7.40
N VAL A 189 0.60 -4.18 8.17
CA VAL A 189 -0.14 -2.96 8.51
C VAL A 189 0.68 -1.77 8.07
#